data_576b7559575b03c04e18c8958e2dcfc0
#
_entry.id   576b7559575b03c04e18c8958e2dcfc0
#
_cell.length_a   1.000
_cell.length_b   1.000
_cell.length_c   1.000
_cell.angle_alpha   90.00
_cell.angle_beta   90.00
_cell.angle_gamma   90.00
#
_symmetry.space_group_name_H-M   'P 1'
#
loop_
_entity.id
_entity.type
_entity.pdbx_description
1 polymer ?
#
loop_
_entity_poly.entity_id
_entity_poly.type
_entity_poly.pdbx_seq_one_letter_code
_entity_poly.pdbx_strand_id
1 'polypeptide(L)'
;MKNILISGATGFIGQRFVGAVDANIRVLSREKQPDYETVVCDLQSEVIPDNALNGVDAVFHLAGFAHDLSDATKIQNIYQKVNVDATIRLAKLAVKSNVNRFIFVSSVKAGGSSTFEICASEKDQGDPEGVYGKTKREAELKLLKIGKESGMHVSIIRPSLVYGPNAKGNLQLMLSGIKKGWFPPLPETGNKRSMIHVDDLVRAILLVADDDCANGEIFIATDGTPHSSRDIYNAMCNVLSKPIPKWSIPKGLFN
;
A
#
# COMPACT_ATOMS: atom_id res chain seq x y z
N MET A 1 12.65 17.38 4.79
CA MET A 1 12.41 17.36 3.32
C MET A 1 11.52 18.52 2.96
N LYS A 2 11.93 19.38 1.98
CA LYS A 2 11.14 20.58 1.60
C LYS A 2 10.29 20.36 0.35
N ASN A 3 10.84 19.66 -0.63
CA ASN A 3 10.20 19.41 -1.91
C ASN A 3 10.04 17.89 -2.12
N ILE A 4 8.85 17.42 -2.30
CA ILE A 4 8.57 15.99 -2.43
C ILE A 4 7.78 15.69 -3.70
N LEU A 5 8.05 14.54 -4.31
CA LEU A 5 7.19 13.99 -5.36
C LEU A 5 6.39 12.82 -4.80
N ILE A 6 5.08 12.83 -5.05
CA ILE A 6 4.17 11.76 -4.65
C ILE A 6 3.55 11.14 -5.90
N SER A 7 3.74 9.84 -6.09
CA SER A 7 2.95 9.07 -7.05
C SER A 7 1.81 8.37 -6.33
N GLY A 8 0.63 8.34 -6.94
CA GLY A 8 -0.56 7.75 -6.33
C GLY A 8 -1.25 8.66 -5.29
N ALA A 9 -1.03 9.97 -5.34
CA ALA A 9 -1.64 10.97 -4.47
C ALA A 9 -3.18 10.93 -4.45
N THR A 10 -3.82 10.52 -5.56
CA THR A 10 -5.28 10.40 -5.69
C THR A 10 -5.85 9.10 -5.13
N GLY A 11 -4.97 8.17 -4.72
CA GLY A 11 -5.36 6.90 -4.10
C GLY A 11 -5.79 7.04 -2.64
N PHE A 12 -6.31 5.97 -2.04
CA PHE A 12 -6.78 5.95 -0.66
C PHE A 12 -5.72 6.40 0.36
N ILE A 13 -4.51 5.83 0.27
CA ILE A 13 -3.38 6.22 1.14
C ILE A 13 -2.88 7.62 0.74
N GLY A 14 -2.76 7.88 -0.57
CA GLY A 14 -2.22 9.13 -1.09
C GLY A 14 -3.00 10.37 -0.65
N GLN A 15 -4.33 10.33 -0.69
CA GLN A 15 -5.18 11.44 -0.23
C GLN A 15 -4.97 11.77 1.25
N ARG A 16 -4.73 10.77 2.10
CA ARG A 16 -4.41 10.98 3.52
C ARG A 16 -3.00 11.51 3.69
N PHE A 17 -2.06 10.99 2.89
CA PHE A 17 -0.66 11.39 2.93
C PHE A 17 -0.49 12.87 2.56
N VAL A 18 -1.08 13.33 1.45
CA VAL A 18 -0.96 14.74 1.02
C VAL A 18 -1.56 15.73 2.03
N GLY A 19 -2.59 15.31 2.78
CA GLY A 19 -3.19 16.12 3.85
C GLY A 19 -2.40 16.13 5.17
N ALA A 20 -1.39 15.27 5.32
CA ALA A 20 -0.64 15.10 6.56
C ALA A 20 0.81 15.62 6.46
N VAL A 21 1.32 15.85 5.26
CA VAL A 21 2.70 16.29 5.05
C VAL A 21 2.78 17.80 4.90
N ASP A 22 3.75 18.40 5.59
CA ASP A 22 4.08 19.85 5.47
C ASP A 22 5.32 19.99 4.56
N ALA A 23 5.08 20.05 3.25
CA ALA A 23 6.11 20.19 2.22
C ALA A 23 5.54 20.77 0.92
N ASN A 24 6.41 21.22 0.03
CA ASN A 24 6.04 21.52 -1.35
C ASN A 24 5.78 20.23 -2.11
N ILE A 25 4.53 19.98 -2.45
CA ILE A 25 4.09 18.73 -3.06
C ILE A 25 4.05 18.87 -4.60
N ARG A 26 4.79 17.99 -5.27
CA ARG A 26 4.62 17.69 -6.69
C ARG A 26 3.99 16.30 -6.81
N VAL A 27 2.93 16.17 -7.61
CA VAL A 27 2.27 14.89 -7.83
C VAL A 27 2.59 14.33 -9.22
N LEU A 28 2.81 13.02 -9.29
CA LEU A 28 2.87 12.27 -10.54
C LEU A 28 1.53 11.55 -10.71
N SER A 29 0.74 11.96 -11.69
CA SER A 29 -0.64 11.53 -11.88
C SER A 29 -1.00 11.43 -13.36
N ARG A 30 -1.99 10.59 -13.70
CA ARG A 30 -2.54 10.50 -15.07
C ARG A 30 -3.28 11.74 -15.52
N GLU A 31 -3.78 12.52 -14.56
CA GLU A 31 -4.55 13.73 -14.82
C GLU A 31 -4.01 14.86 -13.96
N LYS A 32 -4.15 16.11 -14.45
CA LYS A 32 -3.76 17.31 -13.70
C LYS A 32 -4.54 17.40 -12.38
N GLN A 33 -3.84 17.65 -11.30
CA GLN A 33 -4.42 17.90 -9.98
C GLN A 33 -4.38 19.41 -9.71
N PRO A 34 -5.55 20.07 -9.52
CA PRO A 34 -5.60 21.53 -9.45
C PRO A 34 -4.84 22.14 -8.27
N ASP A 35 -4.77 21.39 -7.15
CA ASP A 35 -4.18 21.88 -5.89
C ASP A 35 -2.67 21.63 -5.79
N TYR A 36 -2.06 20.96 -6.78
CA TYR A 36 -0.66 20.54 -6.72
C TYR A 36 0.06 20.77 -8.05
N GLU A 37 1.36 21.05 -7.96
CA GLU A 37 2.24 20.94 -9.13
C GLU A 37 2.16 19.51 -9.66
N THR A 38 1.72 19.34 -10.92
CA THR A 38 1.45 18.01 -11.47
C THR A 38 2.34 17.69 -12.65
N VAL A 39 3.05 16.58 -12.54
CA VAL A 39 3.64 15.89 -13.69
C VAL A 39 2.60 14.92 -14.22
N VAL A 40 2.03 15.24 -15.37
CA VAL A 40 1.04 14.35 -16.02
C VAL A 40 1.79 13.22 -16.70
N CYS A 41 1.55 11.98 -16.27
CA CYS A 41 2.19 10.78 -16.81
C CYS A 41 1.40 9.53 -16.43
N ASP A 42 1.08 8.69 -17.42
CA ASP A 42 0.56 7.35 -17.18
C ASP A 42 1.72 6.36 -17.02
N LEU A 43 1.91 5.89 -15.79
CA LEU A 43 2.97 4.92 -15.46
C LEU A 43 2.89 3.61 -16.24
N GLN A 44 1.72 3.26 -16.81
CA GLN A 44 1.53 2.04 -17.59
C GLN A 44 2.11 2.15 -19.01
N SER A 45 2.02 3.34 -19.62
CA SER A 45 2.25 3.50 -21.06
C SER A 45 3.28 4.58 -21.41
N GLU A 46 3.59 5.49 -20.47
CA GLU A 46 4.39 6.69 -20.78
C GLU A 46 5.76 6.65 -20.11
N VAL A 47 6.67 7.41 -20.70
CA VAL A 47 7.98 7.68 -20.11
C VAL A 47 7.84 8.86 -19.15
N ILE A 48 8.35 8.70 -17.93
CA ILE A 48 8.36 9.79 -16.93
C ILE A 48 9.27 10.90 -17.48
N PRO A 49 8.80 12.16 -17.57
CA PRO A 49 9.62 13.26 -18.07
C PRO A 49 10.91 13.46 -17.26
N ASP A 50 12.03 13.70 -17.91
CA ASP A 50 13.34 13.85 -17.26
C ASP A 50 13.37 14.96 -16.20
N ASN A 51 12.58 16.02 -16.38
CA ASN A 51 12.46 17.15 -15.44
C ASN A 51 11.48 16.90 -14.28
N ALA A 52 10.81 15.75 -14.25
CA ALA A 52 9.80 15.44 -13.24
C ALA A 52 10.34 15.56 -11.79
N LEU A 53 11.62 15.29 -11.60
CA LEU A 53 12.28 15.28 -10.30
C LEU A 53 13.25 16.44 -10.05
N ASN A 54 13.23 17.47 -10.90
CA ASN A 54 14.08 18.64 -10.69
C ASN A 54 13.76 19.32 -9.35
N GLY A 55 14.77 19.44 -8.48
CA GLY A 55 14.64 20.07 -7.16
C GLY A 55 13.85 19.26 -6.13
N VAL A 56 13.57 17.97 -6.39
CA VAL A 56 12.88 17.08 -5.45
C VAL A 56 13.88 16.47 -4.46
N ASP A 57 13.58 16.56 -3.17
CA ASP A 57 14.38 15.98 -2.09
C ASP A 57 14.05 14.51 -1.85
N ALA A 58 12.75 14.17 -1.95
CA ALA A 58 12.29 12.81 -1.69
C ALA A 58 11.12 12.39 -2.60
N VAL A 59 11.09 11.10 -2.94
CA VAL A 59 10.00 10.46 -3.68
C VAL A 59 9.23 9.53 -2.75
N PHE A 60 7.90 9.71 -2.69
CA PHE A 60 6.96 8.81 -2.04
C PHE A 60 6.17 8.06 -3.12
N HIS A 61 6.54 6.80 -3.34
CA HIS A 61 5.92 5.99 -4.38
C HIS A 61 4.79 5.14 -3.80
N LEU A 62 3.57 5.71 -3.82
CA LEU A 62 2.33 5.09 -3.33
C LEU A 62 1.51 4.48 -4.46
N ALA A 63 1.84 4.79 -5.72
CA ALA A 63 1.17 4.23 -6.87
C ALA A 63 1.40 2.72 -6.99
N GLY A 64 0.37 2.02 -7.44
CA GLY A 64 0.44 0.60 -7.73
C GLY A 64 -0.87 0.09 -8.29
N PHE A 65 -0.80 -0.95 -9.09
CA PHE A 65 -1.96 -1.66 -9.60
C PHE A 65 -2.26 -2.83 -8.67
N ALA A 66 -3.43 -2.84 -8.00
CA ALA A 66 -3.72 -3.77 -6.92
C ALA A 66 -5.00 -4.61 -7.10
N HIS A 67 -5.95 -4.16 -7.93
CA HIS A 67 -7.28 -4.78 -8.02
C HIS A 67 -7.76 -4.79 -9.47
N ASP A 68 -7.73 -5.96 -10.07
CA ASP A 68 -8.48 -6.22 -11.29
C ASP A 68 -8.99 -7.66 -11.27
N LEU A 69 -10.25 -7.85 -11.67
CA LEU A 69 -10.94 -9.14 -11.78
C LEU A 69 -11.00 -9.61 -13.24
N SER A 70 -10.32 -8.92 -14.15
CA SER A 70 -10.33 -9.22 -15.56
C SER A 70 -9.27 -10.26 -15.98
N ASP A 71 -9.24 -10.64 -17.25
CA ASP A 71 -8.46 -11.70 -17.88
C ASP A 71 -6.99 -11.80 -17.40
N ALA A 72 -6.61 -12.96 -16.86
CA ALA A 72 -5.35 -13.21 -16.14
C ALA A 72 -4.08 -12.88 -16.94
N THR A 73 -4.07 -13.07 -18.26
CA THR A 73 -2.90 -12.83 -19.11
C THR A 73 -2.64 -11.34 -19.39
N LYS A 74 -3.70 -10.58 -19.61
CA LYS A 74 -3.61 -9.11 -19.80
C LYS A 74 -3.23 -8.43 -18.51
N ILE A 75 -3.74 -8.92 -17.39
CA ILE A 75 -3.49 -8.42 -16.03
C ILE A 75 -2.01 -8.55 -15.65
N GLN A 76 -1.38 -9.69 -15.90
CA GLN A 76 0.02 -9.92 -15.54
C GLN A 76 0.95 -8.88 -16.16
N ASN A 77 0.72 -8.52 -17.42
CA ASN A 77 1.50 -7.50 -18.11
C ASN A 77 1.32 -6.11 -17.49
N ILE A 78 0.09 -5.75 -17.07
CA ILE A 78 -0.18 -4.46 -16.41
C ILE A 78 0.51 -4.41 -15.03
N TYR A 79 0.44 -5.48 -14.25
CA TYR A 79 1.15 -5.57 -12.98
C TYR A 79 2.66 -5.38 -13.15
N GLN A 80 3.26 -6.04 -14.16
CA GLN A 80 4.68 -5.89 -14.44
C GLN A 80 5.02 -4.45 -14.81
N LYS A 81 4.29 -3.87 -15.77
CA LYS A 81 4.54 -2.51 -16.25
C LYS A 81 4.41 -1.45 -15.16
N VAL A 82 3.34 -1.53 -14.35
CA VAL A 82 3.04 -0.49 -13.36
C VAL A 82 3.80 -0.72 -12.05
N ASN A 83 3.79 -1.94 -11.52
CA ASN A 83 4.38 -2.19 -10.20
C ASN A 83 5.89 -2.38 -10.24
N VAL A 84 6.45 -2.84 -11.35
CA VAL A 84 7.89 -3.08 -11.46
C VAL A 84 8.56 -2.05 -12.36
N ASP A 85 8.22 -2.06 -13.66
CA ASP A 85 8.99 -1.30 -14.64
C ASP A 85 8.90 0.21 -14.39
N ALA A 86 7.71 0.73 -14.10
CA ALA A 86 7.53 2.14 -13.79
C ALA A 86 8.20 2.53 -12.47
N THR A 87 8.11 1.68 -11.44
CA THR A 87 8.81 1.88 -10.16
C THR A 87 10.32 2.00 -10.37
N ILE A 88 10.89 1.11 -11.17
CA ILE A 88 12.34 1.12 -11.44
C ILE A 88 12.75 2.29 -12.32
N ARG A 89 11.93 2.68 -13.31
CA ARG A 89 12.17 3.92 -14.09
C ARG A 89 12.18 5.15 -13.19
N LEU A 90 11.20 5.27 -12.29
CA LEU A 90 11.12 6.39 -11.34
C LEU A 90 12.33 6.43 -10.41
N ALA A 91 12.75 5.28 -9.88
CA ALA A 91 13.92 5.19 -9.00
C ALA A 91 15.23 5.55 -9.71
N LYS A 92 15.42 5.09 -10.96
CA LYS A 92 16.59 5.46 -11.77
C LYS A 92 16.61 6.97 -12.10
N LEU A 93 15.45 7.55 -12.39
CA LEU A 93 15.32 8.98 -12.57
C LEU A 93 15.62 9.74 -11.27
N ALA A 94 15.20 9.22 -10.12
CA ALA A 94 15.51 9.79 -8.81
C ALA A 94 17.01 9.84 -8.55
N VAL A 95 17.73 8.76 -8.84
CA VAL A 95 19.21 8.74 -8.77
C VAL A 95 19.83 9.77 -9.71
N LYS A 96 19.39 9.83 -10.99
CA LYS A 96 19.89 10.79 -11.99
C LYS A 96 19.65 12.25 -11.55
N SER A 97 18.56 12.51 -10.82
CA SER A 97 18.17 13.84 -10.35
C SER A 97 18.71 14.17 -8.96
N ASN A 98 19.60 13.36 -8.39
CA ASN A 98 20.16 13.50 -7.04
C ASN A 98 19.09 13.59 -5.93
N VAL A 99 18.01 12.85 -6.07
CA VAL A 99 17.00 12.69 -5.01
C VAL A 99 17.63 11.94 -3.84
N ASN A 100 17.46 12.45 -2.62
CA ASN A 100 18.09 11.88 -1.43
C ASN A 100 17.39 10.62 -0.94
N ARG A 101 16.05 10.56 -1.03
CA ARG A 101 15.23 9.52 -0.41
C ARG A 101 14.14 9.00 -1.34
N PHE A 102 13.96 7.68 -1.35
CA PHE A 102 12.91 7.01 -2.09
C PHE A 102 12.15 6.05 -1.16
N ILE A 103 10.92 6.38 -0.83
CA ILE A 103 10.06 5.60 0.04
C ILE A 103 9.03 4.86 -0.81
N PHE A 104 9.01 3.52 -0.68
CA PHE A 104 8.13 2.66 -1.47
C PHE A 104 7.08 1.98 -0.60
N VAL A 105 5.81 2.18 -0.94
CA VAL A 105 4.70 1.44 -0.30
C VAL A 105 4.44 0.17 -1.08
N SER A 106 4.84 -0.95 -0.47
CA SER A 106 4.67 -2.31 -0.96
C SER A 106 3.40 -2.95 -0.35
N SER A 107 3.46 -4.20 0.07
CA SER A 107 2.37 -4.94 0.72
C SER A 107 2.92 -6.13 1.48
N VAL A 108 2.26 -6.57 2.55
CA VAL A 108 2.58 -7.86 3.21
C VAL A 108 2.52 -9.04 2.25
N LYS A 109 1.73 -8.96 1.17
CA LYS A 109 1.70 -9.99 0.13
C LYS A 109 3.02 -10.22 -0.59
N ALA A 110 3.93 -9.25 -0.57
CA ALA A 110 5.29 -9.39 -1.07
C ALA A 110 6.14 -10.29 -0.16
N GLY A 111 5.86 -10.33 1.14
CA GLY A 111 6.53 -11.17 2.13
C GLY A 111 6.12 -12.66 2.07
N GLY A 112 4.99 -12.95 1.45
CA GLY A 112 4.38 -14.28 1.45
C GLY A 112 3.42 -14.49 2.63
N SER A 113 2.74 -15.63 2.61
CA SER A 113 1.78 -15.98 3.66
C SER A 113 2.50 -16.41 4.93
N SER A 114 2.03 -15.91 6.07
CA SER A 114 2.35 -16.51 7.37
C SER A 114 1.61 -17.86 7.51
N THR A 115 2.21 -18.80 8.25
CA THR A 115 1.49 -20.02 8.66
C THR A 115 0.51 -19.66 9.79
N PHE A 116 -0.47 -20.55 10.03
CA PHE A 116 -1.53 -20.34 11.04
C PHE A 116 -0.99 -20.07 12.46
N GLU A 117 0.23 -20.51 12.74
CA GLU A 117 0.84 -20.49 14.07
C GLU A 117 1.92 -19.41 14.23
N ILE A 118 2.47 -18.87 13.14
CA ILE A 118 3.62 -17.97 13.16
C ILE A 118 3.24 -16.63 12.53
N CYS A 119 3.38 -15.57 13.31
CA CYS A 119 3.33 -14.21 12.78
C CYS A 119 4.63 -13.95 12.00
N ALA A 120 4.52 -13.73 10.68
CA ALA A 120 5.70 -13.46 9.86
C ALA A 120 6.28 -12.09 10.17
N SER A 121 7.59 -12.02 10.30
CA SER A 121 8.37 -10.79 10.38
C SER A 121 8.99 -10.43 9.04
N GLU A 122 9.68 -9.29 8.98
CA GLU A 122 10.40 -8.83 7.78
C GLU A 122 11.50 -9.82 7.35
N LYS A 123 12.01 -10.62 8.27
CA LYS A 123 13.05 -11.66 8.03
C LYS A 123 12.45 -12.95 7.46
N ASP A 124 11.16 -13.18 7.70
CA ASP A 124 10.45 -14.37 7.22
C ASP A 124 9.96 -14.13 5.79
N GLN A 125 10.76 -14.56 4.83
CA GLN A 125 10.47 -14.37 3.41
C GLN A 125 9.88 -15.66 2.81
N GLY A 126 8.55 -15.74 2.79
CA GLY A 126 7.81 -16.80 2.11
C GLY A 126 7.60 -16.52 0.62
N ASP A 127 6.83 -17.37 -0.05
CA ASP A 127 6.44 -17.18 -1.45
C ASP A 127 5.42 -16.03 -1.58
N PRO A 128 5.68 -15.03 -2.44
CA PRO A 128 4.77 -13.90 -2.62
C PRO A 128 3.38 -14.33 -3.08
N GLU A 129 2.34 -13.69 -2.54
CA GLU A 129 0.95 -14.05 -2.82
C GLU A 129 0.48 -13.49 -4.17
N GLY A 130 0.24 -14.40 -5.12
CA GLY A 130 -0.31 -14.08 -6.43
C GLY A 130 0.58 -13.16 -7.27
N VAL A 131 0.07 -12.68 -8.40
CA VAL A 131 0.81 -11.79 -9.32
C VAL A 131 1.14 -10.45 -8.64
N TYR A 132 0.22 -9.93 -7.84
CA TYR A 132 0.42 -8.68 -7.12
C TYR A 132 1.60 -8.77 -6.13
N GLY A 133 1.61 -9.78 -5.26
CA GLY A 133 2.70 -9.98 -4.30
C GLY A 133 4.05 -10.21 -5.01
N LYS A 134 4.07 -11.00 -6.08
CA LYS A 134 5.28 -11.28 -6.88
C LYS A 134 5.86 -10.00 -7.48
N THR A 135 5.03 -9.15 -8.09
CA THR A 135 5.49 -7.89 -8.70
C THR A 135 5.93 -6.87 -7.65
N LYS A 136 5.27 -6.81 -6.48
CA LYS A 136 5.73 -5.97 -5.37
C LYS A 136 7.09 -6.44 -4.84
N ARG A 137 7.27 -7.76 -4.61
CA ARG A 137 8.57 -8.33 -4.19
C ARG A 137 9.68 -8.04 -5.20
N GLU A 138 9.42 -8.20 -6.49
CA GLU A 138 10.39 -7.92 -7.54
C GLU A 138 10.82 -6.44 -7.52
N ALA A 139 9.85 -5.52 -7.37
CA ALA A 139 10.15 -4.10 -7.25
C ALA A 139 10.98 -3.78 -6.00
N GLU A 140 10.67 -4.36 -4.84
CA GLU A 140 11.44 -4.21 -3.60
C GLU A 140 12.90 -4.58 -3.79
N LEU A 141 13.18 -5.79 -4.30
CA LEU A 141 14.55 -6.28 -4.51
C LEU A 141 15.36 -5.39 -5.44
N LYS A 142 14.73 -4.93 -6.54
CA LYS A 142 15.38 -4.02 -7.49
C LYS A 142 15.62 -2.64 -6.90
N LEU A 143 14.68 -2.10 -6.10
CA LEU A 143 14.83 -0.82 -5.42
C LEU A 143 15.95 -0.84 -4.38
N LEU A 144 16.01 -1.86 -3.53
CA LEU A 144 17.09 -2.03 -2.55
C LEU A 144 18.46 -2.11 -3.22
N LYS A 145 18.54 -2.82 -4.36
CA LYS A 145 19.76 -2.87 -5.16
C LYS A 145 20.17 -1.48 -5.68
N ILE A 146 19.21 -0.71 -6.25
CA ILE A 146 19.45 0.65 -6.72
C ILE A 146 19.94 1.54 -5.58
N GLY A 147 19.28 1.51 -4.42
CA GLY A 147 19.68 2.29 -3.23
C GLY A 147 21.10 1.97 -2.80
N LYS A 148 21.45 0.68 -2.69
CA LYS A 148 22.79 0.23 -2.33
C LYS A 148 23.88 0.68 -3.32
N GLU A 149 23.59 0.63 -4.63
CA GLU A 149 24.54 0.98 -5.68
C GLU A 149 24.72 2.49 -5.84
N SER A 150 23.67 3.29 -5.57
CA SER A 150 23.69 4.75 -5.79
C SER A 150 23.95 5.56 -4.52
N GLY A 151 23.79 4.97 -3.34
CA GLY A 151 23.80 5.68 -2.06
C GLY A 151 22.50 6.43 -1.76
N MET A 152 21.47 6.36 -2.62
CA MET A 152 20.15 6.91 -2.34
C MET A 152 19.50 6.13 -1.20
N HIS A 153 18.96 6.85 -0.20
CA HIS A 153 18.17 6.23 0.86
C HIS A 153 16.91 5.57 0.27
N VAL A 154 16.76 4.28 0.46
CA VAL A 154 15.58 3.51 0.04
C VAL A 154 14.98 2.82 1.23
N SER A 155 13.73 3.14 1.56
CA SER A 155 12.95 2.46 2.61
C SER A 155 11.68 1.87 2.03
N ILE A 156 11.31 0.68 2.50
CA ILE A 156 10.14 -0.06 2.01
C ILE A 156 9.18 -0.31 3.16
N ILE A 157 7.91 0.01 2.95
CA ILE A 157 6.84 -0.31 3.89
C ILE A 157 5.91 -1.34 3.26
N ARG A 158 5.64 -2.41 3.99
CA ARG A 158 4.66 -3.46 3.68
C ARG A 158 3.44 -3.29 4.59
N PRO A 159 2.43 -2.50 4.21
CA PRO A 159 1.22 -2.41 4.99
C PRO A 159 0.47 -3.74 5.00
N SER A 160 -0.12 -4.08 6.14
CA SER A 160 -1.15 -5.10 6.29
C SER A 160 -2.48 -4.59 5.67
N LEU A 161 -3.63 -5.14 6.05
CA LEU A 161 -4.92 -4.67 5.55
C LEU A 161 -5.19 -3.23 6.03
N VAL A 162 -5.09 -2.26 5.12
CA VAL A 162 -5.29 -0.84 5.45
C VAL A 162 -6.78 -0.52 5.53
N TYR A 163 -7.19 0.10 6.62
CA TYR A 163 -8.57 0.54 6.84
C TYR A 163 -8.64 2.03 7.22
N GLY A 164 -9.83 2.61 7.14
CA GLY A 164 -10.09 4.00 7.51
C GLY A 164 -11.19 4.64 6.66
N PRO A 165 -11.46 5.94 6.85
CA PRO A 165 -12.47 6.67 6.07
C PRO A 165 -12.17 6.62 4.57
N ASN A 166 -13.19 6.31 3.77
CA ASN A 166 -13.09 6.16 2.30
C ASN A 166 -12.26 4.94 1.81
N ALA A 167 -11.94 3.97 2.69
CA ALA A 167 -11.35 2.72 2.25
C ALA A 167 -12.23 2.04 1.20
N LYS A 168 -11.60 1.47 0.16
CA LYS A 168 -12.29 0.71 -0.89
C LYS A 168 -12.13 -0.79 -0.65
N GLY A 169 -12.91 -1.59 -1.37
CA GLY A 169 -12.78 -3.05 -1.35
C GLY A 169 -13.66 -3.75 -0.31
N ASN A 170 -13.24 -4.93 0.13
CA ASN A 170 -14.07 -5.86 0.89
C ASN A 170 -14.58 -5.30 2.23
N LEU A 171 -13.78 -4.49 2.94
CA LEU A 171 -14.21 -3.87 4.19
C LEU A 171 -15.36 -2.89 3.97
N GLN A 172 -15.29 -2.08 2.91
CA GLN A 172 -16.38 -1.15 2.57
C GLN A 172 -17.63 -1.89 2.12
N LEU A 173 -17.50 -2.95 1.31
CA LEU A 173 -18.63 -3.79 0.90
C LEU A 173 -19.31 -4.43 2.11
N MET A 174 -18.53 -4.97 3.04
CA MET A 174 -19.01 -5.55 4.28
C MET A 174 -19.74 -4.51 5.14
N LEU A 175 -19.13 -3.34 5.38
CA LEU A 175 -19.76 -2.26 6.14
C LEU A 175 -21.08 -1.79 5.50
N SER A 176 -21.06 -1.58 4.17
CA SER A 176 -22.26 -1.21 3.40
C SER A 176 -23.34 -2.28 3.48
N GLY A 177 -22.99 -3.55 3.39
CA GLY A 177 -23.91 -4.67 3.47
C GLY A 177 -24.51 -4.82 4.87
N ILE A 178 -23.73 -4.65 5.92
CA ILE A 178 -24.20 -4.61 7.32
C ILE A 178 -25.14 -3.42 7.52
N LYS A 179 -24.78 -2.23 7.02
CA LYS A 179 -25.64 -1.04 7.08
C LYS A 179 -26.99 -1.27 6.42
N LYS A 180 -27.01 -1.90 5.25
CA LYS A 180 -28.23 -2.22 4.47
C LYS A 180 -28.96 -3.46 4.99
N GLY A 181 -28.37 -4.25 5.89
CA GLY A 181 -29.01 -5.43 6.50
C GLY A 181 -28.97 -6.72 5.67
N TRP A 182 -28.21 -6.77 4.59
CA TRP A 182 -28.11 -7.99 3.76
C TRP A 182 -26.85 -8.81 4.02
N PHE A 183 -25.80 -8.22 4.61
CA PHE A 183 -24.57 -8.94 4.90
C PHE A 183 -24.76 -9.84 6.14
N PRO A 184 -24.57 -11.17 6.01
CA PRO A 184 -24.84 -12.09 7.09
C PRO A 184 -23.77 -12.02 8.18
N PRO A 185 -24.11 -12.35 9.44
CA PRO A 185 -23.14 -12.45 10.53
C PRO A 185 -22.08 -13.52 10.24
N LEU A 186 -20.81 -13.14 10.28
CA LEU A 186 -19.71 -14.05 10.02
C LEU A 186 -19.49 -15.03 11.19
N PRO A 187 -19.10 -16.29 10.91
CA PRO A 187 -18.75 -17.26 11.96
C PRO A 187 -17.38 -16.91 12.58
N GLU A 188 -17.19 -17.34 13.82
CA GLU A 188 -15.84 -17.35 14.41
C GLU A 188 -15.06 -18.55 13.86
N THR A 189 -14.03 -18.25 13.05
CA THR A 189 -13.21 -19.27 12.40
C THR A 189 -11.81 -19.39 13.02
N GLY A 190 -11.49 -18.53 13.99
CA GLY A 190 -10.15 -18.45 14.57
C GLY A 190 -9.11 -17.82 13.66
N ASN A 191 -9.51 -17.31 12.47
CA ASN A 191 -8.59 -16.63 11.57
C ASN A 191 -8.07 -15.33 12.22
N LYS A 192 -6.83 -14.99 11.89
CA LYS A 192 -6.16 -13.78 12.39
C LYS A 192 -5.74 -12.91 11.22
N ARG A 193 -6.11 -11.65 11.25
CA ARG A 193 -5.76 -10.65 10.22
C ARG A 193 -5.10 -9.45 10.88
N SER A 194 -3.89 -9.16 10.47
CA SER A 194 -3.25 -7.88 10.81
C SER A 194 -3.86 -6.75 9.99
N MET A 195 -4.09 -5.63 10.63
CA MET A 195 -4.66 -4.43 10.03
C MET A 195 -3.83 -3.21 10.42
N ILE A 196 -4.04 -2.09 9.73
CA ILE A 196 -3.47 -0.79 10.10
C ILE A 196 -4.43 0.33 9.69
N HIS A 197 -4.64 1.30 10.57
CA HIS A 197 -5.38 2.50 10.20
C HIS A 197 -4.56 3.34 9.21
N VAL A 198 -5.22 3.94 8.22
CA VAL A 198 -4.54 4.70 7.17
C VAL A 198 -3.71 5.87 7.71
N ASP A 199 -4.15 6.52 8.79
CA ASP A 199 -3.40 7.62 9.40
C ASP A 199 -2.13 7.14 10.13
N ASP A 200 -2.17 5.95 10.74
CA ASP A 200 -0.98 5.33 11.35
C ASP A 200 0.00 4.85 10.28
N LEU A 201 -0.51 4.34 9.16
CA LEU A 201 0.33 4.03 8.01
C LEU A 201 1.02 5.28 7.45
N VAL A 202 0.31 6.40 7.34
CA VAL A 202 0.89 7.68 6.91
C VAL A 202 1.99 8.13 7.87
N ARG A 203 1.77 8.03 9.19
CA ARG A 203 2.81 8.33 10.20
C ARG A 203 4.02 7.42 10.04
N ALA A 204 3.81 6.11 9.83
CA ALA A 204 4.90 5.16 9.59
C ALA A 204 5.69 5.50 8.32
N ILE A 205 5.03 5.89 7.23
CA ILE A 205 5.69 6.32 5.99
C ILE A 205 6.57 7.56 6.23
N LEU A 206 6.09 8.54 6.98
CA LEU A 206 6.86 9.74 7.31
C LEU A 206 8.03 9.41 8.25
N LEU A 207 7.81 8.55 9.25
CA LEU A 207 8.86 8.14 10.19
C LEU A 207 10.04 7.47 9.47
N VAL A 208 9.79 6.48 8.60
CA VAL A 208 10.89 5.81 7.86
C VAL A 208 11.54 6.71 6.83
N ALA A 209 10.85 7.77 6.40
CA ALA A 209 11.42 8.76 5.50
C ALA A 209 12.40 9.70 6.22
N ASP A 210 12.22 9.95 7.50
CA ASP A 210 13.07 10.85 8.29
C ASP A 210 14.19 10.12 9.05
N ASP A 211 14.06 8.80 9.29
CA ASP A 211 15.02 8.00 10.03
C ASP A 211 16.10 7.40 9.09
N ASP A 212 17.35 7.81 9.28
CA ASP A 212 18.49 7.26 8.51
C ASP A 212 18.71 5.76 8.75
N CYS A 213 18.32 5.23 9.91
CA CYS A 213 18.39 3.79 10.19
C CYS A 213 17.43 2.95 9.33
N ALA A 214 16.43 3.58 8.71
CA ALA A 214 15.50 2.91 7.82
C ALA A 214 16.06 2.66 6.40
N ASN A 215 17.26 3.16 6.12
CA ASN A 215 17.87 2.98 4.80
C ASN A 215 18.22 1.52 4.51
N GLY A 216 17.71 1.01 3.41
CA GLY A 216 17.92 -0.37 2.98
C GLY A 216 17.02 -1.38 3.66
N GLU A 217 16.07 -0.93 4.50
CA GLU A 217 15.24 -1.80 5.31
C GLU A 217 13.81 -1.92 4.77
N ILE A 218 13.16 -3.03 5.15
CA ILE A 218 11.76 -3.32 4.90
C ILE A 218 11.04 -3.36 6.25
N PHE A 219 9.89 -2.69 6.34
CA PHE A 219 9.06 -2.65 7.55
C PHE A 219 7.66 -3.17 7.28
N ILE A 220 7.16 -4.08 8.13
CA ILE A 220 5.75 -4.47 8.14
C ILE A 220 4.98 -3.49 9.00
N ALA A 221 3.96 -2.84 8.41
CA ALA A 221 3.13 -1.88 9.13
C ALA A 221 1.79 -2.52 9.52
N THR A 222 1.53 -2.56 10.85
CA THR A 222 0.33 -3.15 11.46
C THR A 222 -0.01 -2.41 12.74
N ASP A 223 -1.27 -2.52 13.21
CA ASP A 223 -1.72 -2.01 14.52
C ASP A 223 -1.27 -2.88 15.71
N GLY A 224 -0.53 -3.96 15.44
CA GLY A 224 0.00 -4.86 16.48
C GLY A 224 -1.01 -5.85 17.05
N THR A 225 -2.30 -5.73 16.70
CA THR A 225 -3.36 -6.61 17.21
C THR A 225 -3.98 -7.43 16.07
N PRO A 226 -3.96 -8.77 16.12
CA PRO A 226 -4.64 -9.57 15.11
C PRO A 226 -6.14 -9.63 15.37
N HIS A 227 -6.93 -9.46 14.31
CA HIS A 227 -8.40 -9.46 14.36
C HIS A 227 -8.98 -10.64 13.59
N SER A 228 -9.99 -11.32 14.16
CA SER A 228 -10.78 -12.29 13.40
C SER A 228 -11.76 -11.57 12.45
N SER A 229 -12.25 -12.28 11.43
CA SER A 229 -13.31 -11.74 10.57
C SER A 229 -14.57 -11.44 11.38
N ARG A 230 -14.83 -12.20 12.45
CA ARG A 230 -15.92 -11.96 13.38
C ARG A 230 -15.73 -10.70 14.20
N ASP A 231 -14.53 -10.45 14.70
CA ASP A 231 -14.19 -9.21 15.43
C ASP A 231 -14.42 -7.98 14.56
N ILE A 232 -13.97 -8.03 13.31
CA ILE A 232 -14.19 -6.95 12.33
C ILE A 232 -15.69 -6.72 12.10
N TYR A 233 -16.47 -7.81 11.93
CA TYR A 233 -17.93 -7.72 11.79
C TYR A 233 -18.57 -7.07 13.02
N ASN A 234 -18.20 -7.51 14.22
CA ASN A 234 -18.73 -6.98 15.47
C ASN A 234 -18.39 -5.49 15.65
N ALA A 235 -17.14 -5.10 15.35
CA ALA A 235 -16.71 -3.71 15.38
C ALA A 235 -17.52 -2.84 14.41
N MET A 236 -17.80 -3.33 13.20
CA MET A 236 -18.65 -2.63 12.23
C MET A 236 -20.10 -2.48 12.71
N CYS A 237 -20.66 -3.52 13.37
CA CYS A 237 -21.99 -3.42 13.99
C CYS A 237 -22.01 -2.33 15.06
N ASN A 238 -21.01 -2.28 15.94
CA ASN A 238 -20.89 -1.27 16.98
C ASN A 238 -20.83 0.16 16.41
N VAL A 239 -19.98 0.38 15.40
CA VAL A 239 -19.87 1.69 14.71
C VAL A 239 -21.19 2.11 14.08
N LEU A 240 -21.97 1.17 13.57
CA LEU A 240 -23.29 1.41 12.97
C LEU A 240 -24.43 1.46 14.00
N SER A 241 -24.13 1.35 15.30
CA SER A 241 -25.13 1.25 16.38
C SER A 241 -26.16 0.13 16.14
N LYS A 242 -25.71 -0.98 15.54
CA LYS A 242 -26.53 -2.16 15.29
C LYS A 242 -26.29 -3.24 16.34
N PRO A 243 -27.31 -4.02 16.74
CA PRO A 243 -27.12 -5.14 17.64
C PRO A 243 -26.23 -6.20 16.98
N ILE A 244 -25.30 -6.77 17.76
CA ILE A 244 -24.46 -7.89 17.32
C ILE A 244 -25.32 -9.17 17.37
N PRO A 245 -25.55 -9.85 16.21
CA PRO A 245 -26.34 -11.07 16.19
C PRO A 245 -25.66 -12.20 16.97
N LYS A 246 -26.46 -12.93 17.78
CA LYS A 246 -26.00 -14.12 18.52
C LYS A 246 -25.77 -15.33 17.61
N TRP A 247 -26.34 -15.33 16.40
CA TRP A 247 -26.18 -16.37 15.39
C TRP A 247 -25.11 -15.98 14.35
N SER A 248 -24.65 -16.93 13.59
CA SER A 248 -23.77 -16.72 12.43
C SER A 248 -24.11 -17.73 11.33
N ILE A 249 -23.67 -17.46 10.10
CA ILE A 249 -23.71 -18.46 9.05
C ILE A 249 -22.86 -19.68 9.42
N PRO A 250 -23.22 -20.91 8.95
CA PRO A 250 -22.41 -22.10 9.18
C PRO A 250 -21.00 -21.94 8.64
N LYS A 251 -19.98 -22.42 9.37
CA LYS A 251 -18.57 -22.36 8.95
C LYS A 251 -18.32 -22.95 7.54
N GLY A 252 -19.02 -24.03 7.20
CA GLY A 252 -18.87 -24.69 5.89
C GLY A 252 -19.34 -23.86 4.68
N LEU A 253 -20.11 -22.78 4.89
CA LEU A 253 -20.51 -21.84 3.83
C LEU A 253 -19.55 -20.66 3.68
N PHE A 254 -18.55 -20.58 4.56
CA PHE A 254 -17.61 -19.46 4.60
C PHE A 254 -16.21 -19.78 4.01
N ASN A 255 -15.98 -21.05 3.69
CA ASN A 255 -14.74 -21.53 3.06
C ASN A 255 -14.77 -21.38 1.54
#